data_2d7f10d0c81cf7b1e81e78c38aeb718c
#
_entry.id   2d7f10d0c81cf7b1e81e78c38aeb718c
#
_cell.length_a   1.000
_cell.length_b   1.000
_cell.length_c   1.000
_cell.angle_alpha   90.00
_cell.angle_beta   90.00
_cell.angle_gamma   90.00
#
_symmetry.space_group_name_H-M   'P 1'
#
loop_
_entity.id
_entity.type
_entity.pdbx_description
1 polymer ?
#
loop_
_entity_poly.entity_id
_entity_poly.type
_entity_poly.pdbx_seq_one_letter_code
_entity_poly.pdbx_strand_id
1 'polypeptide(L)'
;MASSLLFSFNNPNCTHPSIDELPLPKYNNPTKPNNVVLHRNKPFLMPRTTMERRSQFICSASSVLISPEELEDDESDQEETLVFDEDLDTRREDTRPLSQVWREIQGSNDWEGLLDPMNSHLRREIIRYGELAQACYDSFDFDPHSKYCGTCKYQGSEFFEKLEMAHLGYQTSRYLYATSNINLPNFFQHSRLSKVWSTYANWMGYVAVLTDEEEIKRLGRRDIVIAWRGTVTYLEWIYDLKDILHPANFGDDPSIKIEAGFHDLYTKKEDNCHFCSFSAREQILSEVKRLLDYYRGEEISITVTGHSLGAALAIISAYDIAEMKVNVMRDGSSGKMTTVPITVYSFAGPRVGNLKFKERCDELGVKVLRVVNVHDKVPTVPGIIANEKMQFQKYLEDTISFPWSYAHVGVELELDHTHSPFLKSTIDPSYAHNLEAHIHLVDGYHGKGRKFRLVTKRDIALVNKNCNFLKPEYGVPPNWRQDENKGMVRNSDGRWVVPERRIIDGHPPDTAHHLQQALNVATDDGMGGGFPLEAI
;
A
#
# COMPACT_ATOMS: atom_id res chain seq x y z
N MET A 1 -48.75 20.99 -26.46
CA MET A 1 -49.57 19.84 -26.81
C MET A 1 -48.83 18.65 -26.19
N ALA A 2 -49.23 18.25 -25.00
CA ALA A 2 -50.13 17.13 -24.67
C ALA A 2 -49.55 15.83 -25.19
N SER A 3 -49.23 14.82 -24.39
CA SER A 3 -50.10 14.10 -23.47
C SER A 3 -49.30 13.21 -22.52
N SER A 4 -49.71 13.21 -21.29
CA SER A 4 -49.48 12.29 -20.21
C SER A 4 -50.16 10.94 -20.48
N LEU A 5 -49.53 9.86 -20.01
CA LEU A 5 -50.24 8.59 -19.71
C LEU A 5 -49.69 7.98 -18.40
N LEU A 6 -50.52 8.12 -17.37
CA LEU A 6 -50.52 7.38 -16.12
C LEU A 6 -51.12 5.97 -16.38
N PHE A 7 -50.44 4.92 -15.89
CA PHE A 7 -51.13 3.63 -15.61
C PHE A 7 -50.90 3.25 -14.16
N SER A 8 -51.98 3.33 -13.41
CA SER A 8 -52.20 2.76 -12.10
C SER A 8 -52.73 1.34 -12.26
N PHE A 9 -52.13 0.37 -11.55
CA PHE A 9 -52.80 -0.93 -11.28
C PHE A 9 -52.71 -1.25 -9.78
N ASN A 10 -53.83 -1.04 -9.12
CA ASN A 10 -54.20 -1.68 -7.86
C ASN A 10 -54.62 -3.11 -8.13
N ASN A 11 -54.14 -4.09 -7.39
CA ASN A 11 -54.85 -5.33 -7.13
C ASN A 11 -54.55 -5.84 -5.71
N PRO A 12 -55.57 -6.03 -4.88
CA PRO A 12 -55.45 -6.55 -3.52
C PRO A 12 -55.76 -8.04 -3.52
N ASN A 13 -55.02 -8.81 -2.73
CA ASN A 13 -55.30 -10.13 -2.16
C ASN A 13 -54.13 -11.10 -2.34
N CYS A 14 -53.34 -11.24 -1.29
CA CYS A 14 -52.78 -12.52 -0.87
C CYS A 14 -52.56 -12.54 0.62
N THR A 15 -53.31 -13.38 1.27
CA THR A 15 -53.33 -13.72 2.69
C THR A 15 -52.02 -14.42 3.09
N HIS A 16 -51.47 -14.05 4.22
CA HIS A 16 -50.37 -14.75 4.90
C HIS A 16 -50.86 -16.08 5.51
N PRO A 17 -50.07 -17.15 5.45
CA PRO A 17 -50.15 -18.23 6.44
C PRO A 17 -49.10 -18.00 7.56
N SER A 18 -49.56 -18.12 8.78
CA SER A 18 -48.80 -18.22 10.03
C SER A 18 -47.90 -19.47 9.99
N ILE A 19 -46.63 -19.31 10.36
CA ILE A 19 -45.69 -20.42 10.57
C ILE A 19 -45.62 -20.72 12.06
N ASP A 20 -46.09 -21.89 12.43
CA ASP A 20 -45.99 -22.50 13.74
C ASP A 20 -44.54 -22.87 14.09
N GLU A 21 -44.27 -22.81 15.37
CA GLU A 21 -43.01 -23.11 16.03
C GLU A 21 -42.47 -24.51 15.73
N LEU A 22 -41.22 -24.64 15.35
CA LEU A 22 -40.45 -25.88 15.38
C LEU A 22 -39.45 -25.86 16.53
N PRO A 23 -39.31 -26.96 17.32
CA PRO A 23 -38.54 -27.00 18.52
C PRO A 23 -37.02 -27.11 18.25
N LEU A 24 -36.24 -26.36 19.05
CA LEU A 24 -34.78 -26.38 19.08
C LEU A 24 -34.22 -27.73 19.58
N PRO A 25 -33.16 -28.26 19.03
CA PRO A 25 -32.48 -29.45 19.58
C PRO A 25 -31.70 -29.10 20.85
N LYS A 26 -31.92 -29.87 21.90
CA LYS A 26 -31.21 -29.81 23.18
C LYS A 26 -29.76 -30.32 22.98
N TYR A 27 -28.78 -29.48 23.26
CA TYR A 27 -27.40 -29.89 23.41
C TYR A 27 -27.15 -30.44 24.81
N ASN A 28 -26.70 -31.70 24.87
CA ASN A 28 -26.25 -32.35 26.12
C ASN A 28 -24.81 -31.91 26.44
N ASN A 29 -24.61 -31.42 27.65
CA ASN A 29 -23.27 -31.16 28.21
C ASN A 29 -22.48 -32.46 28.38
N PRO A 30 -21.22 -32.56 27.97
CA PRO A 30 -20.35 -33.65 28.39
C PRO A 30 -19.78 -33.40 29.78
N THR A 31 -19.84 -34.44 30.57
CA THR A 31 -19.31 -34.61 31.92
C THR A 31 -17.80 -34.40 32.01
N LYS A 32 -17.34 -33.81 33.11
CA LYS A 32 -15.94 -33.63 33.50
C LYS A 32 -15.19 -34.97 33.54
N PRO A 33 -13.96 -35.07 32.99
CA PRO A 33 -13.08 -36.20 33.29
C PRO A 33 -12.22 -35.94 34.53
N ASN A 34 -11.98 -37.05 35.22
CA ASN A 34 -11.28 -37.20 36.50
C ASN A 34 -9.81 -36.76 36.47
N ASN A 35 -9.34 -36.32 37.65
CA ASN A 35 -7.96 -36.04 38.01
C ASN A 35 -7.01 -37.20 37.65
N VAL A 36 -6.02 -36.94 36.81
CA VAL A 36 -4.81 -37.77 36.67
C VAL A 36 -3.65 -36.99 37.26
N VAL A 37 -3.07 -37.55 38.31
CA VAL A 37 -1.84 -37.06 38.95
C VAL A 37 -0.66 -37.34 38.02
N LEU A 38 -0.01 -36.30 37.53
CA LEU A 38 1.25 -36.42 36.79
C LEU A 38 2.42 -36.06 37.68
N HIS A 39 3.30 -37.09 37.84
CA HIS A 39 4.58 -36.97 38.53
C HIS A 39 5.48 -35.92 37.83
N ARG A 40 6.03 -35.00 38.64
CA ARG A 40 7.11 -34.07 38.28
C ARG A 40 8.39 -34.82 37.94
N ASN A 41 8.85 -34.79 36.71
CA ASN A 41 10.23 -35.06 36.37
C ASN A 41 11.01 -33.75 36.22
N LYS A 42 12.17 -33.72 36.89
CA LYS A 42 13.11 -32.59 36.91
C LYS A 42 13.73 -32.33 35.53
N PRO A 43 14.06 -31.09 35.18
CA PRO A 43 14.76 -30.80 33.92
C PRO A 43 16.26 -31.17 34.04
N PHE A 44 16.74 -31.87 33.03
CA PHE A 44 18.15 -32.18 32.79
C PHE A 44 18.81 -30.94 32.17
N LEU A 45 19.82 -30.39 32.85
CA LEU A 45 20.66 -29.30 32.35
C LEU A 45 21.68 -29.88 31.37
N MET A 46 21.65 -29.42 30.13
CA MET A 46 22.77 -29.58 29.20
C MET A 46 23.53 -28.27 29.00
N PRO A 47 24.85 -28.28 28.83
CA PRO A 47 25.68 -27.08 28.84
C PRO A 47 25.57 -26.29 27.53
N ARG A 48 25.59 -24.99 27.66
CA ARG A 48 25.71 -24.02 26.55
C ARG A 48 27.08 -24.16 25.89
N THR A 49 27.12 -24.60 24.63
CA THR A 49 28.24 -24.34 23.73
C THR A 49 27.87 -23.22 22.79
N THR A 50 28.54 -22.12 22.96
CA THR A 50 28.58 -20.98 22.03
C THR A 50 29.14 -21.47 20.68
N MET A 51 28.34 -21.36 19.62
CA MET A 51 28.82 -21.49 18.25
C MET A 51 28.36 -20.28 17.46
N GLU A 52 29.27 -19.30 17.35
CA GLU A 52 29.24 -18.31 16.30
C GLU A 52 29.33 -19.03 14.94
N ARG A 53 28.30 -18.94 14.12
CA ARG A 53 28.39 -19.26 12.70
C ARG A 53 28.23 -17.99 11.88
N ARG A 54 29.36 -17.40 11.53
CA ARG A 54 29.50 -16.60 10.33
C ARG A 54 29.37 -17.54 9.13
N SER A 55 28.28 -17.48 8.37
CA SER A 55 28.21 -18.09 7.04
C SER A 55 28.71 -17.09 6.00
N GLN A 56 30.00 -17.19 5.70
CA GLN A 56 30.56 -16.68 4.45
C GLN A 56 30.26 -17.72 3.36
N PHE A 57 29.39 -17.38 2.43
CA PHE A 57 29.31 -18.11 1.16
C PHE A 57 30.48 -17.66 0.28
N ILE A 58 31.51 -18.49 0.21
CA ILE A 58 32.58 -18.38 -0.78
C ILE A 58 32.14 -19.22 -1.98
N CYS A 59 31.84 -18.57 -3.10
CA CYS A 59 31.76 -19.25 -4.38
C CYS A 59 33.16 -19.68 -4.78
N SER A 60 33.44 -21.00 -4.74
CA SER A 60 34.64 -21.61 -5.24
C SER A 60 34.51 -21.78 -6.75
N ALA A 61 35.19 -20.96 -7.52
CA ALA A 61 35.42 -21.19 -8.94
C ALA A 61 36.58 -22.16 -9.10
N SER A 62 36.30 -23.34 -9.66
CA SER A 62 37.34 -24.33 -10.04
C SER A 62 38.07 -23.83 -11.27
N SER A 63 39.33 -23.47 -11.10
CA SER A 63 40.28 -23.18 -12.18
C SER A 63 40.73 -24.48 -12.84
N VAL A 64 40.37 -24.64 -14.12
CA VAL A 64 40.99 -25.60 -15.02
C VAL A 64 42.19 -24.92 -15.65
N LEU A 65 43.41 -25.44 -15.35
CA LEU A 65 44.64 -25.03 -16.01
C LEU A 65 44.67 -25.61 -17.43
N ILE A 66 44.70 -24.77 -18.42
CA ILE A 66 45.15 -25.10 -19.77
C ILE A 66 46.35 -24.20 -20.10
N SER A 67 47.45 -24.82 -20.53
CA SER A 67 48.72 -24.22 -20.87
C SER A 67 48.64 -23.34 -22.15
N PRO A 68 49.53 -22.34 -22.30
CA PRO A 68 49.45 -21.39 -23.38
C PRO A 68 50.11 -21.92 -24.64
N GLU A 69 49.42 -21.85 -25.78
CA GLU A 69 50.02 -21.75 -27.09
C GLU A 69 49.51 -20.48 -27.78
N GLU A 70 50.49 -19.79 -28.31
CA GLU A 70 50.43 -18.48 -28.94
C GLU A 70 49.45 -18.42 -30.10
N LEU A 71 48.58 -17.37 -30.12
CA LEU A 71 48.13 -16.72 -31.32
C LEU A 71 47.88 -15.24 -31.00
N GLU A 72 48.67 -14.39 -31.61
CA GLU A 72 48.47 -12.96 -31.74
C GLU A 72 47.17 -12.70 -32.51
N ASP A 73 46.33 -11.76 -32.04
CA ASP A 73 45.88 -10.58 -32.79
C ASP A 73 44.72 -9.88 -32.09
N ASP A 74 44.94 -8.63 -31.82
CA ASP A 74 44.05 -7.47 -31.78
C ASP A 74 42.54 -7.71 -31.66
N GLU A 75 41.99 -7.45 -30.42
CA GLU A 75 40.81 -6.62 -30.26
C GLU A 75 40.72 -6.20 -28.76
N SER A 76 40.68 -4.88 -28.56
CA SER A 76 40.59 -4.26 -27.22
C SER A 76 39.21 -4.43 -26.65
N ASP A 77 38.95 -5.54 -25.95
CA ASP A 77 37.83 -5.66 -25.01
C ASP A 77 38.20 -4.96 -23.70
N GLN A 78 37.73 -3.74 -23.56
CA GLN A 78 37.74 -3.06 -22.27
C GLN A 78 36.78 -3.80 -21.33
N GLU A 79 37.32 -4.64 -20.47
CA GLU A 79 36.63 -5.02 -19.22
C GLU A 79 36.27 -3.73 -18.47
N GLU A 80 35.03 -3.26 -18.62
CA GLU A 80 34.47 -2.23 -17.74
C GLU A 80 34.36 -2.81 -16.31
N THR A 81 35.48 -2.79 -15.61
CA THR A 81 35.49 -2.91 -14.17
C THR A 81 34.54 -1.86 -13.62
N LEU A 82 33.49 -2.26 -12.88
CA LEU A 82 32.59 -1.37 -12.18
C LEU A 82 33.39 -0.53 -11.18
N VAL A 83 33.98 0.55 -11.66
CA VAL A 83 34.67 1.54 -10.82
C VAL A 83 33.56 2.29 -10.09
N PHE A 84 33.41 2.01 -8.80
CA PHE A 84 32.68 2.86 -7.89
C PHE A 84 33.48 4.14 -7.75
N ASP A 85 33.10 5.16 -8.51
CA ASP A 85 33.70 6.48 -8.43
C ASP A 85 33.12 7.19 -7.19
N GLU A 86 33.80 7.07 -6.05
CA GLU A 86 33.39 7.65 -4.76
C GLU A 86 33.46 9.19 -4.74
N ASP A 87 34.10 9.84 -5.74
CA ASP A 87 34.52 11.22 -5.59
C ASP A 87 33.56 12.30 -6.11
N LEU A 88 32.48 11.96 -6.82
CA LEU A 88 31.62 12.99 -7.45
C LEU A 88 30.32 13.30 -6.72
N ASP A 89 29.85 12.41 -5.83
CA ASP A 89 28.58 12.60 -5.11
C ASP A 89 28.74 13.24 -3.70
N THR A 90 29.95 13.23 -3.16
CA THR A 90 30.25 13.77 -1.81
C THR A 90 30.09 15.29 -1.68
N ARG A 91 30.01 16.02 -2.79
CA ARG A 91 29.96 17.49 -2.77
C ARG A 91 28.58 18.11 -2.55
N ARG A 92 27.48 17.29 -2.48
CA ARG A 92 26.10 17.75 -2.29
C ARG A 92 25.23 16.83 -1.44
N GLU A 93 25.81 15.97 -0.62
CA GLU A 93 25.02 15.31 0.42
C GLU A 93 24.48 16.39 1.36
N ASP A 94 23.18 16.34 1.63
CA ASP A 94 22.59 17.18 2.67
C ASP A 94 23.17 16.73 4.00
N THR A 95 24.11 17.52 4.54
CA THR A 95 24.81 17.20 5.79
C THR A 95 23.94 17.42 7.01
N ARG A 96 22.78 18.05 6.85
CA ARG A 96 21.82 18.24 7.94
C ARG A 96 21.17 16.89 8.30
N PRO A 97 21.04 16.55 9.60
CA PRO A 97 20.34 15.32 9.99
C PRO A 97 18.88 15.37 9.54
N LEU A 98 18.34 14.22 9.16
CA LEU A 98 16.95 14.10 8.67
C LEU A 98 15.94 14.70 9.67
N SER A 99 16.18 14.54 10.98
CA SER A 99 15.33 15.11 12.03
C SER A 99 15.17 16.64 11.96
N GLN A 100 16.08 17.35 11.33
CA GLN A 100 15.99 18.82 11.16
C GLN A 100 15.27 19.22 9.87
N VAL A 101 15.29 18.36 8.85
CA VAL A 101 14.79 18.67 7.51
C VAL A 101 13.57 17.82 7.10
N TRP A 102 13.07 16.99 7.97
CA TRP A 102 12.04 16.01 7.63
C TRP A 102 10.78 16.63 7.03
N ARG A 103 10.42 17.87 7.41
CA ARG A 103 9.26 18.54 6.81
C ARG A 103 9.50 18.90 5.34
N GLU A 104 10.70 19.32 4.99
CA GLU A 104 11.12 19.56 3.59
C GLU A 104 11.06 18.25 2.79
N ILE A 105 11.60 17.16 3.38
CA ILE A 105 11.59 15.83 2.79
C ILE A 105 10.18 15.26 2.65
N GLN A 106 9.28 15.63 3.57
CA GLN A 106 7.85 15.29 3.49
C GLN A 106 7.04 16.29 2.63
N GLY A 107 7.68 17.15 1.88
CA GLY A 107 7.07 17.99 0.86
C GLY A 107 6.46 19.29 1.35
N SER A 108 6.88 19.85 2.50
CA SER A 108 6.34 21.13 2.99
C SER A 108 6.46 22.27 1.98
N ASN A 109 7.44 22.18 1.05
CA ASN A 109 7.68 23.12 -0.05
C ASN A 109 7.56 22.43 -1.42
N ASP A 110 6.70 21.42 -1.56
CA ASP A 110 6.46 20.68 -2.80
C ASP A 110 7.72 20.08 -3.44
N TRP A 111 8.70 19.70 -2.61
CA TRP A 111 10.00 19.12 -3.00
C TRP A 111 10.82 20.00 -3.95
N GLU A 112 10.59 21.32 -3.96
CA GLU A 112 11.36 22.25 -4.78
C GLU A 112 12.87 22.11 -4.50
N GLY A 113 13.65 21.89 -5.56
CA GLY A 113 15.10 21.69 -5.48
C GLY A 113 15.57 20.36 -4.88
N LEU A 114 14.68 19.43 -4.55
CA LEU A 114 15.03 18.12 -3.98
C LEU A 114 14.97 16.95 -4.99
N LEU A 115 14.29 17.13 -6.12
CA LEU A 115 14.13 16.09 -7.14
C LEU A 115 15.22 16.12 -8.20
N ASP A 116 15.78 17.30 -8.51
CA ASP A 116 16.82 17.50 -9.52
C ASP A 116 17.81 18.58 -9.08
N PRO A 117 19.00 18.20 -8.57
CA PRO A 117 19.48 16.85 -8.33
C PRO A 117 18.72 16.14 -7.21
N MET A 118 18.65 14.80 -7.27
CA MET A 118 17.97 14.02 -6.24
C MET A 118 18.67 14.15 -4.88
N ASN A 119 17.91 14.64 -3.89
CA ASN A 119 18.38 14.74 -2.50
C ASN A 119 18.53 13.34 -1.87
N SER A 120 19.61 13.11 -1.13
CA SER A 120 19.94 11.81 -0.56
C SER A 120 18.95 11.35 0.53
N HIS A 121 18.44 12.27 1.36
CA HIS A 121 17.40 11.94 2.34
C HIS A 121 16.07 11.60 1.67
N LEU A 122 15.66 12.40 0.68
CA LEU A 122 14.43 12.14 -0.06
C LEU A 122 14.47 10.79 -0.77
N ARG A 123 15.61 10.43 -1.42
CA ARG A 123 15.79 9.10 -2.04
C ARG A 123 15.53 7.98 -1.03
N ARG A 124 16.15 8.05 0.15
CA ARG A 124 15.99 7.04 1.20
C ARG A 124 14.55 6.94 1.72
N GLU A 125 13.87 8.06 1.88
CA GLU A 125 12.46 8.07 2.30
C GLU A 125 11.53 7.52 1.19
N ILE A 126 11.73 7.87 -0.08
CA ILE A 126 10.96 7.27 -1.19
C ILE A 126 11.14 5.75 -1.20
N ILE A 127 12.38 5.25 -1.07
CA ILE A 127 12.66 3.81 -1.02
C ILE A 127 11.98 3.19 0.20
N ARG A 128 12.09 3.77 1.40
CA ARG A 128 11.43 3.31 2.62
C ARG A 128 9.92 3.11 2.42
N TYR A 129 9.22 4.12 1.89
CA TYR A 129 7.78 4.03 1.68
C TYR A 129 7.40 3.13 0.50
N GLY A 130 8.28 2.97 -0.47
CA GLY A 130 8.16 1.97 -1.52
C GLY A 130 8.23 0.54 -0.96
N GLU A 131 9.17 0.25 -0.05
CA GLU A 131 9.29 -1.04 0.62
C GLU A 131 8.08 -1.32 1.52
N LEU A 132 7.55 -0.31 2.24
CA LEU A 132 6.32 -0.45 3.02
C LEU A 132 5.09 -0.72 2.13
N ALA A 133 5.04 -0.15 0.92
CA ALA A 133 4.02 -0.48 -0.08
C ALA A 133 4.22 -1.90 -0.65
N GLN A 134 5.49 -2.32 -0.90
CA GLN A 134 5.82 -3.65 -1.37
C GLN A 134 5.46 -4.74 -0.34
N ALA A 135 5.60 -4.44 0.95
CA ALA A 135 5.19 -5.31 2.05
C ALA A 135 3.73 -5.76 1.92
N CYS A 136 2.85 -4.92 1.35
CA CYS A 136 1.46 -5.29 1.08
C CYS A 136 1.33 -6.43 0.07
N TYR A 137 2.18 -6.47 -0.95
CA TYR A 137 2.18 -7.57 -1.93
C TYR A 137 2.83 -8.83 -1.37
N ASP A 138 3.89 -8.65 -0.60
CA ASP A 138 4.67 -9.77 -0.04
C ASP A 138 3.90 -10.55 1.01
N SER A 139 3.04 -9.88 1.75
CA SER A 139 2.23 -10.49 2.80
C SER A 139 0.85 -10.96 2.36
N PHE A 140 0.40 -10.60 1.16
CA PHE A 140 -0.92 -10.98 0.67
C PHE A 140 -0.97 -12.41 0.16
N ASP A 141 -1.99 -13.18 0.58
CA ASP A 141 -2.27 -14.49 0.04
C ASP A 141 -3.17 -14.40 -1.19
N PHE A 142 -2.57 -14.60 -2.35
CA PHE A 142 -3.28 -14.61 -3.63
C PHE A 142 -3.33 -16.02 -4.27
N ASP A 143 -2.95 -17.07 -3.53
CA ASP A 143 -3.05 -18.44 -4.03
C ASP A 143 -4.54 -18.86 -4.13
N PRO A 144 -5.08 -19.09 -5.34
CA PRO A 144 -6.48 -19.46 -5.51
C PRO A 144 -6.84 -20.83 -4.91
N HIS A 145 -5.85 -21.64 -4.55
CA HIS A 145 -6.03 -22.93 -3.89
C HIS A 145 -5.94 -22.83 -2.36
N SER A 146 -5.55 -21.67 -1.84
CA SER A 146 -5.54 -21.41 -0.41
C SER A 146 -6.96 -21.10 0.09
N LYS A 147 -7.36 -21.72 1.19
CA LYS A 147 -8.61 -21.35 1.89
C LYS A 147 -8.54 -19.96 2.54
N TYR A 148 -7.35 -19.39 2.62
CA TYR A 148 -7.10 -18.05 3.15
C TYR A 148 -6.84 -17.01 2.06
N CYS A 149 -7.08 -17.35 0.81
CA CYS A 149 -6.95 -16.43 -0.31
C CYS A 149 -7.72 -15.13 -0.04
N GLY A 150 -7.10 -14.01 -0.29
CA GLY A 150 -7.67 -12.68 0.00
C GLY A 150 -7.30 -12.11 1.36
N THR A 151 -6.52 -12.83 2.20
CA THR A 151 -6.07 -12.37 3.51
C THR A 151 -4.57 -12.07 3.57
N CYS A 152 -4.11 -11.43 4.65
CA CYS A 152 -2.69 -11.35 4.97
C CYS A 152 -2.15 -12.70 5.44
N LYS A 153 -0.90 -13.04 5.09
CA LYS A 153 -0.23 -14.29 5.52
C LYS A 153 0.22 -14.26 6.99
N TYR A 154 0.41 -13.08 7.56
CA TYR A 154 1.07 -12.89 8.85
C TYR A 154 0.15 -12.21 9.85
N GLN A 155 0.36 -12.47 11.14
CA GLN A 155 -0.29 -11.71 12.21
C GLN A 155 0.30 -10.30 12.29
N GLY A 156 -0.49 -9.30 12.72
CA GLY A 156 -0.03 -7.92 12.82
C GLY A 156 1.20 -7.76 13.73
N SER A 157 1.27 -8.51 14.84
CA SER A 157 2.41 -8.48 15.76
C SER A 157 3.71 -9.03 15.17
N GLU A 158 3.63 -9.91 14.17
CA GLU A 158 4.79 -10.57 13.53
C GLU A 158 5.06 -10.02 12.12
N PHE A 159 4.26 -9.08 11.65
CA PHE A 159 4.22 -8.63 10.25
C PHE A 159 5.59 -8.18 9.73
N PHE A 160 6.23 -7.23 10.41
CA PHE A 160 7.52 -6.69 9.99
C PHE A 160 8.66 -7.68 10.22
N GLU A 161 8.58 -8.53 11.25
CA GLU A 161 9.57 -9.57 11.48
C GLU A 161 9.55 -10.63 10.37
N LYS A 162 8.36 -11.11 9.99
CA LYS A 162 8.16 -12.10 8.92
C LYS A 162 8.55 -11.58 7.53
N LEU A 163 8.54 -10.28 7.34
CA LEU A 163 8.98 -9.61 6.12
C LEU A 163 10.45 -9.19 6.17
N GLU A 164 11.18 -9.53 7.24
CA GLU A 164 12.58 -9.12 7.47
C GLU A 164 12.77 -7.59 7.53
N MET A 165 11.71 -6.86 7.87
CA MET A 165 11.63 -5.40 7.93
C MET A 165 11.61 -4.85 9.36
N ALA A 166 11.89 -5.66 10.38
CA ALA A 166 11.89 -5.24 11.79
C ALA A 166 12.85 -4.05 12.05
N HIS A 167 13.92 -3.95 11.26
CA HIS A 167 14.90 -2.87 11.34
C HIS A 167 14.33 -1.47 11.01
N LEU A 168 13.14 -1.38 10.40
CA LEU A 168 12.48 -0.12 10.13
C LEU A 168 11.79 0.48 11.37
N GLY A 169 11.65 -0.30 12.46
CA GLY A 169 11.13 0.15 13.74
C GLY A 169 9.62 0.36 13.83
N TYR A 170 8.84 -0.10 12.82
CA TYR A 170 7.39 0.02 12.82
C TYR A 170 6.70 -1.20 13.46
N GLN A 171 5.54 -0.94 14.03
CA GLN A 171 4.59 -1.97 14.47
C GLN A 171 3.25 -1.78 13.78
N THR A 172 2.65 -2.87 13.31
CA THR A 172 1.31 -2.84 12.73
C THR A 172 0.29 -2.55 13.82
N SER A 173 -0.48 -1.49 13.62
CA SER A 173 -1.55 -1.07 14.53
C SER A 173 -2.89 -1.66 14.11
N ARG A 174 -3.13 -1.73 12.79
CA ARG A 174 -4.38 -2.26 12.24
C ARG A 174 -4.21 -2.80 10.83
N TYR A 175 -4.93 -3.89 10.51
CA TYR A 175 -5.17 -4.33 9.14
C TYR A 175 -6.41 -3.65 8.57
N LEU A 176 -6.36 -3.38 7.26
CA LEU A 176 -7.43 -2.73 6.51
C LEU A 176 -8.09 -3.74 5.58
N TYR A 177 -9.42 -3.76 5.58
CA TYR A 177 -10.20 -4.64 4.73
C TYR A 177 -11.24 -3.84 3.95
N ALA A 178 -11.53 -4.32 2.73
CA ALA A 178 -12.65 -3.82 1.94
C ALA A 178 -13.57 -4.99 1.55
N THR A 179 -14.85 -4.68 1.35
CA THR A 179 -15.82 -5.68 0.87
C THR A 179 -15.55 -6.04 -0.59
N SER A 180 -15.85 -7.29 -0.95
CA SER A 180 -15.86 -7.75 -2.34
C SER A 180 -17.14 -7.40 -3.08
N ASN A 181 -18.19 -7.02 -2.35
CA ASN A 181 -19.51 -6.69 -2.90
C ASN A 181 -19.57 -5.26 -3.42
N ILE A 182 -18.70 -4.96 -4.36
CA ILE A 182 -18.63 -3.68 -5.05
C ILE A 182 -18.87 -3.89 -6.54
N ASN A 183 -19.49 -2.91 -7.18
CA ASN A 183 -19.64 -2.88 -8.63
C ASN A 183 -18.30 -2.54 -9.30
N LEU A 184 -17.31 -3.41 -9.05
CA LEU A 184 -16.07 -3.34 -9.79
C LEU A 184 -16.35 -3.50 -11.28
N PRO A 185 -15.61 -2.82 -12.16
CA PRO A 185 -15.69 -3.06 -13.60
C PRO A 185 -15.62 -4.55 -13.89
N ASN A 186 -16.27 -5.01 -14.95
CA ASN A 186 -16.44 -6.42 -15.33
C ASN A 186 -15.17 -7.27 -15.26
N PHE A 187 -14.02 -6.64 -15.27
CA PHE A 187 -12.70 -7.19 -15.11
C PHE A 187 -12.50 -8.01 -13.81
N PHE A 188 -12.93 -7.50 -12.65
CA PHE A 188 -12.84 -8.27 -11.39
C PHE A 188 -13.79 -9.47 -11.39
N GLN A 189 -14.85 -9.43 -12.23
CA GLN A 189 -15.81 -10.53 -12.39
C GLN A 189 -15.38 -11.54 -13.46
N HIS A 190 -14.63 -11.13 -14.47
CA HIS A 190 -14.26 -11.96 -15.63
C HIS A 190 -12.79 -12.37 -15.70
N SER A 191 -11.93 -11.87 -14.81
CA SER A 191 -10.56 -12.37 -14.77
C SER A 191 -10.58 -13.87 -14.44
N ARG A 192 -9.76 -14.66 -15.13
CA ARG A 192 -9.52 -16.08 -14.79
C ARG A 192 -9.08 -16.26 -13.33
N LEU A 193 -8.81 -15.16 -12.66
CA LEU A 193 -8.38 -14.99 -11.28
C LEU A 193 -9.51 -14.49 -10.35
N SER A 194 -10.79 -14.61 -10.75
CA SER A 194 -11.95 -14.32 -9.89
C SER A 194 -11.90 -15.03 -8.52
N LYS A 195 -11.04 -16.05 -8.40
CA LYS A 195 -10.79 -16.77 -7.15
C LYS A 195 -9.77 -16.08 -6.23
N VAL A 196 -9.08 -15.05 -6.70
CA VAL A 196 -8.08 -14.30 -5.90
C VAL A 196 -8.74 -13.33 -4.91
N TRP A 197 -10.01 -13.00 -5.17
CA TRP A 197 -10.80 -12.20 -4.24
C TRP A 197 -11.65 -13.13 -3.37
N SER A 198 -11.51 -12.96 -2.05
CA SER A 198 -12.42 -13.62 -1.11
C SER A 198 -13.87 -13.21 -1.41
N THR A 199 -14.80 -14.12 -1.19
CA THR A 199 -16.23 -13.88 -1.43
C THR A 199 -16.80 -12.77 -0.53
N TYR A 200 -16.13 -12.45 0.58
CA TYR A 200 -16.67 -11.54 1.61
C TYR A 200 -15.81 -10.31 1.86
N ALA A 201 -14.53 -10.48 2.15
CA ALA A 201 -13.63 -9.38 2.46
C ALA A 201 -12.23 -9.63 1.92
N ASN A 202 -11.56 -8.57 1.49
CA ASN A 202 -10.17 -8.61 1.05
C ASN A 202 -9.31 -7.71 1.91
N TRP A 203 -8.17 -8.24 2.32
CA TRP A 203 -7.13 -7.46 2.96
C TRP A 203 -6.53 -6.46 1.96
N MET A 204 -6.61 -5.18 2.30
CA MET A 204 -6.21 -4.09 1.40
C MET A 204 -4.95 -3.35 1.87
N GLY A 205 -4.43 -3.68 3.04
CA GLY A 205 -3.26 -3.01 3.56
C GLY A 205 -3.26 -2.92 5.08
N TYR A 206 -2.50 -1.95 5.61
CA TYR A 206 -2.33 -1.82 7.04
C TYR A 206 -2.07 -0.37 7.47
N VAL A 207 -2.33 -0.10 8.73
CA VAL A 207 -1.82 1.05 9.47
C VAL A 207 -0.70 0.57 10.37
N ALA A 208 0.42 1.28 10.38
CA ALA A 208 1.54 1.02 11.26
C ALA A 208 2.02 2.31 11.91
N VAL A 209 2.68 2.19 13.04
CA VAL A 209 3.25 3.32 13.76
C VAL A 209 4.71 3.03 14.09
N LEU A 210 5.54 4.04 13.95
CA LEU A 210 6.94 3.96 14.34
C LEU A 210 7.02 3.91 15.87
N THR A 211 7.61 2.85 16.43
CA THR A 211 7.71 2.62 17.88
C THR A 211 9.16 2.55 18.39
N ASP A 212 10.12 2.35 17.48
CA ASP A 212 11.53 2.35 17.84
C ASP A 212 12.03 3.77 18.15
N GLU A 213 12.52 4.00 19.37
CA GLU A 213 12.91 5.31 19.87
C GLU A 213 14.15 5.89 19.15
N GLU A 214 15.06 5.05 18.68
CA GLU A 214 16.25 5.53 17.94
C GLU A 214 15.84 5.97 16.52
N GLU A 215 14.91 5.24 15.89
CA GLU A 215 14.36 5.64 14.59
C GLU A 215 13.49 6.91 14.71
N ILE A 216 12.72 7.08 15.78
CA ILE A 216 11.96 8.32 16.05
C ILE A 216 12.91 9.51 16.15
N LYS A 217 14.02 9.38 16.92
CA LYS A 217 15.03 10.43 17.01
C LYS A 217 15.70 10.71 15.67
N ARG A 218 16.00 9.67 14.89
CA ARG A 218 16.62 9.81 13.57
C ARG A 218 15.69 10.52 12.59
N LEU A 219 14.40 10.19 12.59
CA LEU A 219 13.39 10.83 11.75
C LEU A 219 12.95 12.21 12.27
N GLY A 220 13.13 12.47 13.56
CA GLY A 220 12.68 13.70 14.24
C GLY A 220 11.18 13.76 14.48
N ARG A 221 10.48 12.64 14.33
CA ARG A 221 9.04 12.53 14.47
C ARG A 221 8.57 11.10 14.68
N ARG A 222 7.42 10.93 15.28
CA ARG A 222 6.67 9.67 15.23
C ARG A 222 5.90 9.63 13.91
N ASP A 223 6.12 8.59 13.12
CA ASP A 223 5.48 8.43 11.82
C ASP A 223 4.35 7.41 11.91
N ILE A 224 3.15 7.81 11.51
CA ILE A 224 2.00 6.94 11.32
C ILE A 224 1.90 6.64 9.82
N VAL A 225 2.07 5.38 9.45
CA VAL A 225 2.05 4.96 8.05
C VAL A 225 0.77 4.21 7.72
N ILE A 226 0.15 4.58 6.62
CA ILE A 226 -0.96 3.85 6.00
C ILE A 226 -0.43 3.31 4.67
N ALA A 227 -0.33 1.99 4.55
CA ALA A 227 0.13 1.34 3.33
C ALA A 227 -1.01 0.57 2.66
N TRP A 228 -1.29 0.92 1.40
CA TRP A 228 -2.34 0.33 0.61
C TRP A 228 -1.79 -0.67 -0.42
N ARG A 229 -2.41 -1.83 -0.48
CA ARG A 229 -2.14 -2.83 -1.51
C ARG A 229 -2.80 -2.43 -2.83
N GLY A 230 -2.07 -2.59 -3.93
CA GLY A 230 -2.65 -2.55 -5.26
C GLY A 230 -3.26 -3.90 -5.68
N THR A 231 -3.63 -4.01 -6.95
CA THR A 231 -4.11 -5.27 -7.51
C THR A 231 -2.96 -6.25 -7.75
N VAL A 232 -3.17 -7.52 -7.48
CA VAL A 232 -2.20 -8.59 -7.80
C VAL A 232 -2.46 -9.20 -9.18
N THR A 233 -3.55 -8.81 -9.83
CA THR A 233 -3.93 -9.25 -11.16
C THR A 233 -3.44 -8.26 -12.21
N TYR A 234 -3.12 -8.77 -13.38
CA TYR A 234 -2.50 -8.04 -14.47
C TYR A 234 -3.31 -6.80 -14.91
N LEU A 235 -2.66 -5.90 -15.62
CA LEU A 235 -3.09 -4.56 -16.08
C LEU A 235 -4.42 -4.50 -16.87
N GLU A 236 -5.14 -5.60 -17.02
CA GLU A 236 -6.44 -5.65 -17.71
C GLU A 236 -7.48 -4.68 -17.12
N TRP A 237 -7.41 -4.41 -15.80
CA TRP A 237 -8.31 -3.48 -15.12
C TRP A 237 -8.14 -2.01 -15.57
N ILE A 238 -6.97 -1.65 -16.12
CA ILE A 238 -6.68 -0.29 -16.61
C ILE A 238 -7.62 0.07 -17.75
N TYR A 239 -7.91 -0.90 -18.62
CA TYR A 239 -8.77 -0.70 -19.77
C TYR A 239 -10.26 -0.72 -19.43
N ASP A 240 -10.59 -1.25 -18.26
CA ASP A 240 -11.97 -1.37 -17.75
C ASP A 240 -12.34 -0.28 -16.74
N LEU A 241 -11.40 0.62 -16.38
CA LEU A 241 -11.72 1.81 -15.59
C LEU A 241 -12.81 2.60 -16.34
N LYS A 242 -14.02 2.52 -15.82
CA LYS A 242 -15.09 3.38 -16.30
C LYS A 242 -14.73 4.80 -15.93
N ASP A 243 -14.58 5.68 -16.93
CA ASP A 243 -14.36 7.12 -16.73
C ASP A 243 -15.60 7.77 -16.07
N ILE A 244 -16.02 7.27 -14.89
CA ILE A 244 -17.20 7.74 -14.18
C ILE A 244 -16.74 8.45 -12.91
N LEU A 245 -16.93 9.74 -12.88
CA LEU A 245 -16.68 10.59 -11.72
C LEU A 245 -17.94 10.71 -10.87
N HIS A 246 -17.84 10.36 -9.58
CA HIS A 246 -18.87 10.54 -8.57
C HIS A 246 -18.45 11.63 -7.57
N PRO A 247 -19.39 12.39 -6.99
CA PRO A 247 -19.09 13.26 -5.87
C PRO A 247 -18.38 12.47 -4.76
N ALA A 248 -17.30 13.02 -4.21
CA ALA A 248 -16.55 12.37 -3.15
C ALA A 248 -17.38 12.20 -1.87
N ASN A 249 -18.25 13.18 -1.59
CA ASN A 249 -19.17 13.22 -0.43
C ASN A 249 -18.45 13.08 0.94
N PHE A 250 -17.19 13.51 1.03
CA PHE A 250 -16.47 13.56 2.31
C PHE A 250 -16.56 14.95 2.95
N GLY A 251 -16.82 15.99 2.16
CA GLY A 251 -17.12 17.36 2.56
C GLY A 251 -18.41 17.85 1.92
N ASP A 252 -18.68 19.15 2.06
CA ASP A 252 -19.94 19.77 1.63
C ASP A 252 -20.01 20.10 0.12
N ASP A 253 -18.89 20.05 -0.61
CA ASP A 253 -18.84 20.44 -2.02
C ASP A 253 -19.01 19.24 -2.97
N PRO A 254 -20.20 19.09 -3.62
CA PRO A 254 -20.46 17.98 -4.55
C PRO A 254 -19.73 18.12 -5.89
N SER A 255 -19.06 19.25 -6.16
CA SER A 255 -18.26 19.45 -7.36
C SER A 255 -16.92 18.71 -7.29
N ILE A 256 -16.48 18.33 -6.09
CA ILE A 256 -15.30 17.51 -5.85
C ILE A 256 -15.67 16.05 -6.16
N LYS A 257 -15.06 15.51 -7.21
CA LYS A 257 -15.41 14.19 -7.72
C LYS A 257 -14.20 13.28 -7.80
N ILE A 258 -14.42 12.00 -7.52
CA ILE A 258 -13.44 10.93 -7.64
C ILE A 258 -13.98 9.77 -8.48
N GLU A 259 -13.10 8.91 -8.95
CA GLU A 259 -13.46 7.73 -9.74
C GLU A 259 -14.34 6.79 -8.91
N ALA A 260 -15.44 6.33 -9.50
CA ALA A 260 -16.50 5.61 -8.82
C ALA A 260 -16.06 4.27 -8.21
N GLY A 261 -15.19 3.51 -8.89
CA GLY A 261 -14.70 2.22 -8.39
C GLY A 261 -13.78 2.39 -7.18
N PHE A 262 -12.93 3.43 -7.18
CA PHE A 262 -12.07 3.73 -6.03
C PHE A 262 -12.90 4.22 -4.84
N HIS A 263 -13.91 5.07 -5.11
CA HIS A 263 -14.85 5.52 -4.08
C HIS A 263 -15.56 4.33 -3.43
N ASP A 264 -16.12 3.44 -4.25
CA ASP A 264 -16.84 2.25 -3.78
C ASP A 264 -15.95 1.34 -2.94
N LEU A 265 -14.71 1.09 -3.39
CA LEU A 265 -13.76 0.24 -2.66
C LEU A 265 -13.39 0.84 -1.29
N TYR A 266 -13.33 2.16 -1.19
CA TYR A 266 -12.98 2.86 0.03
C TYR A 266 -14.15 2.98 1.01
N THR A 267 -15.39 3.16 0.51
CA THR A 267 -16.54 3.55 1.34
C THR A 267 -17.57 2.46 1.60
N LYS A 268 -17.63 1.42 0.74
CA LYS A 268 -18.62 0.34 0.93
C LYS A 268 -18.26 -0.58 2.08
N LYS A 269 -19.31 -1.07 2.73
CA LYS A 269 -19.24 -2.04 3.84
C LYS A 269 -20.31 -3.10 3.68
N GLU A 270 -20.21 -4.16 4.48
CA GLU A 270 -21.16 -5.27 4.49
C GLU A 270 -21.38 -5.78 5.92
N ASP A 271 -22.58 -5.56 6.45
CA ASP A 271 -22.93 -5.82 7.86
C ASP A 271 -22.73 -7.29 8.27
N ASN A 272 -22.88 -8.23 7.35
CA ASN A 272 -22.75 -9.66 7.60
C ASN A 272 -21.29 -10.17 7.49
N CYS A 273 -20.33 -9.29 7.24
CA CYS A 273 -18.93 -9.65 7.07
C CYS A 273 -18.12 -9.22 8.29
N HIS A 274 -17.45 -10.15 8.93
CA HIS A 274 -16.68 -9.89 10.16
C HIS A 274 -15.58 -8.83 9.95
N PHE A 275 -14.90 -8.81 8.81
CA PHE A 275 -13.77 -7.90 8.55
C PHE A 275 -14.15 -6.61 7.80
N CYS A 276 -15.34 -6.53 7.24
CA CYS A 276 -15.82 -5.39 6.46
C CYS A 276 -17.21 -4.90 6.88
N SER A 277 -17.60 -5.17 8.13
CA SER A 277 -18.74 -4.52 8.78
C SER A 277 -18.54 -3.00 8.94
N PHE A 278 -17.28 -2.57 8.92
CA PHE A 278 -16.88 -1.18 8.73
C PHE A 278 -16.16 -1.04 7.38
N SER A 279 -16.45 0.03 6.66
CA SER A 279 -15.74 0.36 5.42
C SER A 279 -14.24 0.58 5.69
N ALA A 280 -13.42 0.47 4.65
CA ALA A 280 -12.00 0.82 4.76
C ALA A 280 -11.80 2.27 5.24
N ARG A 281 -12.69 3.19 4.83
CA ARG A 281 -12.77 4.56 5.31
C ARG A 281 -12.93 4.65 6.83
N GLU A 282 -13.98 4.00 7.36
CA GLU A 282 -14.28 4.01 8.81
C GLU A 282 -13.11 3.41 9.61
N GLN A 283 -12.50 2.34 9.10
CA GLN A 283 -11.35 1.69 9.73
C GLN A 283 -10.16 2.65 9.84
N ILE A 284 -9.83 3.41 8.80
CA ILE A 284 -8.72 4.36 8.79
C ILE A 284 -8.99 5.55 9.68
N LEU A 285 -10.13 6.22 9.50
CA LEU A 285 -10.43 7.44 10.25
C LEU A 285 -10.43 7.18 11.76
N SER A 286 -11.03 6.05 12.19
CA SER A 286 -11.03 5.65 13.60
C SER A 286 -9.63 5.35 14.12
N GLU A 287 -8.80 4.64 13.32
CA GLU A 287 -7.46 4.25 13.77
C GLU A 287 -6.49 5.43 13.80
N VAL A 288 -6.52 6.29 12.78
CA VAL A 288 -5.70 7.51 12.78
C VAL A 288 -6.07 8.40 13.97
N LYS A 289 -7.36 8.61 14.21
CA LYS A 289 -7.82 9.38 15.38
C LYS A 289 -7.31 8.79 16.68
N ARG A 290 -7.44 7.47 16.87
CA ARG A 290 -6.96 6.76 18.06
C ARG A 290 -5.44 6.95 18.27
N LEU A 291 -4.65 6.83 17.20
CA LEU A 291 -3.19 6.98 17.28
C LEU A 291 -2.79 8.41 17.59
N LEU A 292 -3.43 9.40 16.99
CA LEU A 292 -3.17 10.82 17.26
C LEU A 292 -3.52 11.18 18.72
N ASP A 293 -4.60 10.62 19.25
CA ASP A 293 -4.97 10.84 20.67
C ASP A 293 -4.00 10.12 21.62
N TYR A 294 -3.51 8.94 21.25
CA TYR A 294 -2.57 8.16 22.07
C TYR A 294 -1.18 8.82 22.16
N TYR A 295 -0.67 9.34 21.03
CA TYR A 295 0.64 10.00 20.95
C TYR A 295 0.54 11.52 21.06
N ARG A 296 -0.50 12.02 21.68
CA ARG A 296 -0.73 13.45 21.88
C ARG A 296 0.46 14.10 22.61
N GLY A 297 0.97 15.17 22.03
CA GLY A 297 2.12 15.92 22.58
C GLY A 297 3.47 15.55 21.95
N GLU A 298 3.49 14.55 21.07
CA GLU A 298 4.67 14.24 20.26
C GLU A 298 4.62 14.97 18.91
N GLU A 299 5.79 15.07 18.27
CA GLU A 299 5.89 15.49 16.88
C GLU A 299 5.49 14.31 15.99
N ILE A 300 4.42 14.46 15.22
CA ILE A 300 3.82 13.38 14.44
C ILE A 300 3.74 13.74 12.95
N SER A 301 3.86 12.74 12.07
CA SER A 301 3.49 12.81 10.67
C SER A 301 2.52 11.66 10.31
N ILE A 302 1.67 11.89 9.33
CA ILE A 302 0.88 10.85 8.68
C ILE A 302 1.45 10.67 7.28
N THR A 303 1.96 9.48 6.99
CA THR A 303 2.49 9.14 5.68
C THR A 303 1.64 8.04 5.05
N VAL A 304 1.14 8.29 3.85
CA VAL A 304 0.31 7.31 3.13
C VAL A 304 1.08 6.83 1.91
N THR A 305 1.10 5.54 1.68
CA THR A 305 1.82 4.98 0.53
C THR A 305 1.02 3.88 -0.14
N GLY A 306 1.28 3.68 -1.42
CA GLY A 306 0.67 2.62 -2.19
C GLY A 306 1.17 2.59 -3.64
N HIS A 307 0.94 1.48 -4.29
CA HIS A 307 1.29 1.25 -5.68
C HIS A 307 0.04 0.94 -6.50
N SER A 308 -0.04 1.48 -7.72
CA SER A 308 -1.14 1.18 -8.64
C SER A 308 -2.50 1.61 -8.05
N LEU A 309 -3.49 0.72 -7.95
CA LEU A 309 -4.75 0.94 -7.24
C LEU A 309 -4.52 1.41 -5.78
N GLY A 310 -3.52 0.84 -5.09
CA GLY A 310 -3.17 1.26 -3.74
C GLY A 310 -2.73 2.72 -3.65
N ALA A 311 -2.11 3.26 -4.69
CA ALA A 311 -1.76 4.67 -4.77
C ALA A 311 -3.01 5.57 -4.92
N ALA A 312 -4.03 5.13 -5.65
CA ALA A 312 -5.30 5.84 -5.71
C ALA A 312 -5.99 5.91 -4.34
N LEU A 313 -6.07 4.76 -3.64
CA LEU A 313 -6.63 4.69 -2.29
C LEU A 313 -5.80 5.51 -1.28
N ALA A 314 -4.48 5.57 -1.45
CA ALA A 314 -3.60 6.41 -0.65
C ALA A 314 -3.95 7.90 -0.78
N ILE A 315 -4.16 8.39 -1.99
CA ILE A 315 -4.55 9.79 -2.24
C ILE A 315 -5.95 10.08 -1.68
N ILE A 316 -6.92 9.17 -1.88
CA ILE A 316 -8.29 9.32 -1.37
C ILE A 316 -8.30 9.37 0.16
N SER A 317 -7.60 8.45 0.81
CA SER A 317 -7.56 8.41 2.28
C SER A 317 -6.84 9.61 2.89
N ALA A 318 -5.78 10.11 2.25
CA ALA A 318 -5.09 11.33 2.67
C ALA A 318 -6.00 12.56 2.56
N TYR A 319 -6.73 12.68 1.45
CA TYR A 319 -7.73 13.72 1.25
C TYR A 319 -8.83 13.65 2.32
N ASP A 320 -9.41 12.48 2.56
CA ASP A 320 -10.51 12.29 3.51
C ASP A 320 -10.07 12.60 4.95
N ILE A 321 -8.89 12.15 5.38
CA ILE A 321 -8.33 12.48 6.70
C ILE A 321 -8.21 14.00 6.87
N ALA A 322 -7.76 14.72 5.84
CA ALA A 322 -7.60 16.18 5.88
C ALA A 322 -8.96 16.91 5.81
N GLU A 323 -9.86 16.49 4.92
CA GLU A 323 -11.19 17.09 4.75
C GLU A 323 -12.03 16.95 6.01
N MET A 324 -12.00 15.76 6.63
CA MET A 324 -12.68 15.48 7.91
C MET A 324 -11.94 16.06 9.12
N LYS A 325 -10.78 16.71 8.91
CA LYS A 325 -9.95 17.31 9.96
C LYS A 325 -9.51 16.30 11.05
N VAL A 326 -9.42 15.02 10.71
CA VAL A 326 -8.98 13.99 11.65
C VAL A 326 -7.52 14.19 12.06
N ASN A 327 -6.70 14.81 11.18
CA ASN A 327 -5.32 15.19 11.44
C ASN A 327 -5.16 16.48 12.26
N VAL A 328 -6.24 17.05 12.79
CA VAL A 328 -6.18 18.25 13.62
C VAL A 328 -6.23 17.85 15.09
N MET A 329 -5.19 18.18 15.83
CA MET A 329 -5.08 17.91 17.26
C MET A 329 -5.22 19.20 18.05
N ARG A 330 -5.84 19.09 19.24
CA ARG A 330 -5.84 20.16 20.23
C ARG A 330 -4.79 19.88 21.30
N ASP A 331 -3.85 20.78 21.47
CA ASP A 331 -2.92 20.71 22.58
C ASP A 331 -3.67 20.88 23.91
N GLY A 332 -3.61 19.86 24.76
CA GLY A 332 -4.32 19.84 26.03
C GLY A 332 -3.85 20.93 27.03
N SER A 333 -2.63 21.42 26.87
CA SER A 333 -2.04 22.41 27.78
C SER A 333 -2.30 23.85 27.34
N SER A 334 -2.14 24.13 26.05
CA SER A 334 -2.26 25.49 25.47
C SER A 334 -3.61 25.74 24.78
N GLY A 335 -4.39 24.70 24.53
CA GLY A 335 -5.63 24.77 23.71
C GLY A 335 -5.39 25.08 22.24
N LYS A 336 -4.13 25.17 21.80
CA LYS A 336 -3.76 25.46 20.42
C LYS A 336 -4.09 24.28 19.51
N MET A 337 -4.71 24.60 18.37
CA MET A 337 -4.93 23.60 17.31
C MET A 337 -3.64 23.44 16.50
N THR A 338 -3.22 22.20 16.31
CA THR A 338 -2.04 21.81 15.51
C THR A 338 -2.49 20.83 14.43
N THR A 339 -2.14 21.12 13.18
CA THR A 339 -2.43 20.22 12.06
C THR A 339 -1.22 19.31 11.83
N VAL A 340 -1.44 18.01 11.92
CA VAL A 340 -0.44 17.00 11.59
C VAL A 340 -0.29 16.93 10.07
N PRO A 341 0.94 17.04 9.53
CA PRO A 341 1.14 17.00 8.08
C PRO A 341 0.83 15.63 7.51
N ILE A 342 0.27 15.62 6.30
CA ILE A 342 -0.06 14.42 5.55
C ILE A 342 0.74 14.40 4.25
N THR A 343 1.49 13.33 4.02
CA THR A 343 2.27 13.13 2.81
C THR A 343 1.93 11.79 2.17
N VAL A 344 1.76 11.78 0.86
CA VAL A 344 1.50 10.57 0.06
C VAL A 344 2.69 10.28 -0.84
N TYR A 345 3.21 9.06 -0.77
CA TYR A 345 4.14 8.50 -1.75
C TYR A 345 3.37 7.56 -2.68
N SER A 346 3.06 8.05 -3.87
CA SER A 346 2.23 7.38 -4.88
C SER A 346 3.11 6.73 -5.94
N PHE A 347 3.23 5.40 -5.94
CA PHE A 347 4.01 4.66 -6.93
C PHE A 347 3.10 4.22 -8.08
N ALA A 348 3.39 4.67 -9.30
CA ALA A 348 2.67 4.28 -10.50
C ALA A 348 1.14 4.41 -10.38
N GLY A 349 0.66 5.41 -9.64
CA GLY A 349 -0.77 5.61 -9.38
C GLY A 349 -1.52 6.19 -10.58
N PRO A 350 -2.79 5.78 -10.81
CA PRO A 350 -3.67 6.40 -11.80
C PRO A 350 -4.14 7.79 -11.34
N ARG A 351 -4.84 8.51 -12.21
CA ARG A 351 -5.59 9.70 -11.79
C ARG A 351 -6.77 9.29 -10.93
N VAL A 352 -7.07 10.09 -9.91
CA VAL A 352 -8.05 9.75 -8.88
C VAL A 352 -9.36 10.53 -9.05
N GLY A 353 -9.27 11.81 -9.35
CA GLY A 353 -10.42 12.68 -9.39
C GLY A 353 -10.27 13.83 -10.37
N ASN A 354 -11.26 14.74 -10.35
CA ASN A 354 -11.30 15.91 -11.22
C ASN A 354 -10.38 17.04 -10.73
N LEU A 355 -10.32 18.14 -11.48
CA LEU A 355 -9.50 19.30 -11.12
C LEU A 355 -9.91 19.89 -9.76
N LYS A 356 -11.21 19.91 -9.43
CA LYS A 356 -11.68 20.38 -8.11
C LYS A 356 -11.16 19.53 -6.96
N PHE A 357 -11.08 18.21 -7.15
CA PHE A 357 -10.45 17.31 -6.19
C PHE A 357 -8.96 17.65 -5.99
N LYS A 358 -8.23 17.89 -7.09
CA LYS A 358 -6.83 18.31 -7.02
C LYS A 358 -6.67 19.63 -6.26
N GLU A 359 -7.42 20.67 -6.67
CA GLU A 359 -7.39 21.99 -6.02
C GLU A 359 -7.68 21.88 -4.52
N ARG A 360 -8.66 21.05 -4.15
CA ARG A 360 -9.01 20.84 -2.74
C ARG A 360 -7.92 20.13 -1.94
N CYS A 361 -7.26 19.13 -2.52
CA CYS A 361 -6.08 18.50 -1.88
C CYS A 361 -4.98 19.54 -1.62
N ASP A 362 -4.72 20.43 -2.59
CA ASP A 362 -3.72 21.48 -2.47
C ASP A 362 -4.11 22.48 -1.34
N GLU A 363 -5.37 22.92 -1.27
CA GLU A 363 -5.91 23.78 -0.21
C GLU A 363 -5.80 23.17 1.18
N LEU A 364 -6.04 21.87 1.30
CA LEU A 364 -5.95 21.13 2.56
C LEU A 364 -4.50 20.85 2.98
N GLY A 365 -3.54 21.17 2.12
CA GLY A 365 -2.11 20.95 2.38
C GLY A 365 -1.69 19.47 2.31
N VAL A 366 -2.46 18.63 1.62
CA VAL A 366 -2.08 17.24 1.34
C VAL A 366 -0.94 17.22 0.33
N LYS A 367 0.21 16.68 0.72
CA LYS A 367 1.39 16.61 -0.13
C LYS A 367 1.48 15.25 -0.82
N VAL A 368 1.60 15.23 -2.15
CA VAL A 368 1.65 14.00 -2.94
C VAL A 368 2.88 13.99 -3.83
N LEU A 369 3.78 13.02 -3.63
CA LEU A 369 4.89 12.74 -4.53
C LEU A 369 4.53 11.51 -5.38
N ARG A 370 4.44 11.70 -6.69
CA ARG A 370 4.13 10.65 -7.66
C ARG A 370 5.42 10.12 -8.29
N VAL A 371 5.76 8.89 -8.03
CA VAL A 371 6.90 8.18 -8.64
C VAL A 371 6.40 7.43 -9.87
N VAL A 372 6.84 7.86 -11.05
CA VAL A 372 6.27 7.42 -12.32
C VAL A 372 7.39 6.96 -13.27
N ASN A 373 7.26 5.76 -13.83
CA ASN A 373 8.07 5.35 -14.99
C ASN A 373 7.37 5.81 -16.28
N VAL A 374 8.05 6.53 -17.14
CA VAL A 374 7.48 7.11 -18.39
C VAL A 374 6.85 6.07 -19.33
N HIS A 375 7.27 4.82 -19.22
CA HIS A 375 6.76 3.71 -20.04
C HIS A 375 5.57 3.01 -19.41
N ASP A 376 5.20 3.37 -18.16
CA ASP A 376 4.03 2.84 -17.48
C ASP A 376 2.74 3.49 -18.00
N LYS A 377 1.72 2.67 -18.27
CA LYS A 377 0.44 3.15 -18.78
C LYS A 377 -0.56 3.48 -17.67
N VAL A 378 -0.37 2.94 -16.46
CA VAL A 378 -1.30 3.16 -15.33
C VAL A 378 -1.45 4.65 -14.98
N PRO A 379 -0.38 5.45 -14.88
CA PRO A 379 -0.51 6.88 -14.60
C PRO A 379 -1.21 7.67 -15.72
N THR A 380 -1.42 7.09 -16.90
CA THR A 380 -2.10 7.78 -18.00
C THR A 380 -3.62 7.65 -17.95
N VAL A 381 -4.18 6.83 -17.07
CA VAL A 381 -5.61 6.55 -16.93
C VAL A 381 -6.13 6.95 -15.54
N PRO A 382 -7.46 7.11 -15.40
CA PRO A 382 -8.46 7.42 -16.40
C PRO A 382 -8.22 8.80 -17.05
N GLY A 383 -8.99 9.15 -18.07
CA GLY A 383 -8.87 10.45 -18.73
C GLY A 383 -7.76 10.53 -19.79
N ILE A 384 -7.62 9.51 -20.63
CA ILE A 384 -6.59 9.51 -21.72
C ILE A 384 -6.80 10.69 -22.66
N ILE A 385 -8.05 11.06 -22.96
CA ILE A 385 -8.41 12.10 -23.93
C ILE A 385 -8.61 13.45 -23.23
N ALA A 386 -9.17 13.45 -22.01
CA ALA A 386 -9.46 14.68 -21.26
C ALA A 386 -8.66 14.70 -19.95
N ASN A 387 -7.55 15.41 -19.94
CA ASN A 387 -6.66 15.52 -18.78
C ASN A 387 -5.95 16.89 -18.73
N GLU A 388 -5.27 17.15 -17.63
CA GLU A 388 -4.57 18.38 -17.30
C GLU A 388 -3.48 18.82 -18.30
N LYS A 389 -3.01 17.93 -19.16
CA LYS A 389 -1.96 18.24 -20.16
C LYS A 389 -2.52 18.90 -21.43
N MET A 390 -3.85 18.97 -21.58
CA MET A 390 -4.48 19.63 -22.73
C MET A 390 -4.60 21.13 -22.48
N GLN A 391 -3.79 21.94 -23.16
CA GLN A 391 -3.81 23.41 -23.04
C GLN A 391 -5.19 24.05 -23.35
N PHE A 392 -6.08 23.32 -23.99
CA PHE A 392 -7.44 23.75 -24.32
C PHE A 392 -8.43 23.56 -23.17
N GLN A 393 -8.05 22.82 -22.15
CA GLN A 393 -8.93 22.40 -21.05
C GLN A 393 -9.36 23.58 -20.18
N LYS A 394 -8.43 24.48 -19.85
CA LYS A 394 -8.75 25.66 -19.01
C LYS A 394 -9.80 26.58 -19.64
N TYR A 395 -9.83 26.64 -20.98
CA TYR A 395 -10.85 27.41 -21.72
C TYR A 395 -12.19 26.65 -21.79
N LEU A 396 -12.18 25.32 -21.81
CA LEU A 396 -13.39 24.50 -21.85
C LEU A 396 -14.02 24.32 -20.46
N GLU A 397 -13.24 24.32 -19.38
CA GLU A 397 -13.74 24.22 -18.00
C GLU A 397 -14.50 25.46 -17.58
N ASP A 398 -14.06 26.64 -18.01
CA ASP A 398 -14.77 27.91 -17.77
C ASP A 398 -16.05 28.07 -18.60
N THR A 399 -16.16 27.33 -19.73
CA THR A 399 -17.26 27.51 -20.68
C THR A 399 -18.22 26.32 -20.75
N ILE A 400 -17.71 25.11 -20.55
CA ILE A 400 -18.45 23.84 -20.59
C ILE A 400 -17.88 22.94 -19.49
N SER A 401 -18.63 22.78 -18.37
CA SER A 401 -18.29 21.79 -17.35
C SER A 401 -18.20 20.40 -17.99
N PHE A 402 -16.99 20.04 -18.46
CA PHE A 402 -16.72 18.69 -18.96
C PHE A 402 -16.69 17.74 -17.75
N PRO A 403 -17.69 16.90 -17.55
CA PRO A 403 -17.79 16.05 -16.35
C PRO A 403 -16.77 14.91 -16.29
N TRP A 404 -15.88 14.79 -17.27
CA TRP A 404 -14.98 13.66 -17.51
C TRP A 404 -13.49 14.01 -17.43
N SER A 405 -13.15 15.21 -16.96
CA SER A 405 -11.77 15.65 -16.87
C SER A 405 -11.14 15.18 -15.58
N TYR A 406 -10.09 14.36 -15.69
CA TYR A 406 -9.28 13.90 -14.56
C TYR A 406 -8.00 14.73 -14.43
N ALA A 407 -7.55 14.96 -13.20
CA ALA A 407 -6.30 15.63 -12.91
C ALA A 407 -5.45 14.84 -11.91
N HIS A 408 -4.13 14.88 -12.09
CA HIS A 408 -3.20 14.36 -11.10
C HIS A 408 -3.03 15.32 -9.94
N VAL A 409 -2.97 14.78 -8.73
CA VAL A 409 -2.62 15.52 -7.51
C VAL A 409 -1.12 15.44 -7.26
N GLY A 410 -0.51 16.56 -6.88
CA GLY A 410 0.86 16.63 -6.40
C GLY A 410 1.95 16.70 -7.48
N VAL A 411 3.19 16.45 -7.07
CA VAL A 411 4.42 16.61 -7.86
C VAL A 411 4.87 15.26 -8.44
N GLU A 412 5.38 15.27 -9.66
CA GLU A 412 5.83 14.07 -10.37
C GLU A 412 7.36 13.93 -10.31
N LEU A 413 7.83 12.78 -9.86
CA LEU A 413 9.18 12.29 -10.09
C LEU A 413 9.13 11.33 -11.28
N GLU A 414 9.56 11.84 -12.42
CA GLU A 414 9.62 11.10 -13.68
C GLU A 414 10.91 10.28 -13.77
N LEU A 415 10.75 8.97 -13.98
CA LEU A 415 11.83 7.99 -14.10
C LEU A 415 11.73 7.26 -15.43
N ASP A 416 12.87 6.80 -15.95
CA ASP A 416 12.93 6.04 -17.20
C ASP A 416 13.78 4.77 -16.99
N HIS A 417 13.16 3.60 -17.13
CA HIS A 417 13.84 2.33 -16.92
C HIS A 417 14.90 2.03 -18.00
N THR A 418 14.82 2.66 -19.17
CA THR A 418 15.81 2.48 -20.24
C THR A 418 17.17 3.06 -19.89
N HIS A 419 17.24 3.96 -18.91
CA HIS A 419 18.48 4.51 -18.39
C HIS A 419 19.20 3.57 -17.42
N SER A 420 18.52 2.53 -16.91
CA SER A 420 19.16 1.57 -16.02
C SER A 420 19.98 0.55 -16.81
N PRO A 421 21.29 0.41 -16.55
CA PRO A 421 22.12 -0.61 -17.20
C PRO A 421 21.69 -2.04 -16.81
N PHE A 422 20.94 -2.21 -15.72
CA PHE A 422 20.53 -3.50 -15.17
C PHE A 422 19.25 -4.05 -15.80
N LEU A 423 18.36 -3.18 -16.29
CA LEU A 423 17.03 -3.56 -16.77
C LEU A 423 17.03 -3.80 -18.28
N LYS A 424 16.16 -4.71 -18.72
CA LYS A 424 15.87 -4.90 -20.15
C LYS A 424 15.21 -3.64 -20.71
N SER A 425 15.60 -3.23 -21.91
CA SER A 425 14.98 -2.11 -22.62
C SER A 425 13.68 -2.50 -23.34
N THR A 426 12.87 -3.37 -22.69
CA THR A 426 11.59 -3.81 -23.24
C THR A 426 10.50 -2.78 -22.96
N ILE A 427 9.55 -2.66 -23.87
CA ILE A 427 8.36 -1.82 -23.73
C ILE A 427 7.18 -2.56 -23.11
N ASP A 428 7.40 -3.74 -22.52
CA ASP A 428 6.33 -4.50 -21.86
C ASP A 428 5.76 -3.68 -20.69
N PRO A 429 4.47 -3.29 -20.75
CA PRO A 429 3.86 -2.43 -19.73
C PRO A 429 3.87 -3.06 -18.33
N SER A 430 3.90 -4.39 -18.24
CA SER A 430 3.91 -5.08 -16.95
C SER A 430 5.22 -4.90 -16.20
N TYR A 431 6.33 -4.84 -16.94
CA TYR A 431 7.64 -4.58 -16.34
C TYR A 431 7.78 -3.12 -15.93
N ALA A 432 7.30 -2.20 -16.80
CA ALA A 432 7.30 -0.78 -16.51
C ALA A 432 6.46 -0.41 -15.29
N HIS A 433 5.43 -1.22 -14.95
CA HIS A 433 4.54 -1.04 -13.81
C HIS A 433 4.99 -1.77 -12.53
N ASN A 434 6.13 -2.45 -12.55
CA ASN A 434 6.61 -3.22 -11.40
C ASN A 434 7.13 -2.29 -10.29
N LEU A 435 6.62 -2.44 -9.05
CA LEU A 435 7.01 -1.60 -7.91
C LEU A 435 8.50 -1.74 -7.55
N GLU A 436 9.03 -2.97 -7.57
CA GLU A 436 10.46 -3.21 -7.31
C GLU A 436 11.34 -2.51 -8.35
N ALA A 437 10.88 -2.42 -9.61
CA ALA A 437 11.57 -1.64 -10.62
C ALA A 437 11.53 -0.14 -10.33
N HIS A 438 10.39 0.41 -9.87
CA HIS A 438 10.32 1.81 -9.45
C HIS A 438 11.28 2.14 -8.32
N ILE A 439 11.36 1.27 -7.30
CA ILE A 439 12.29 1.43 -6.17
C ILE A 439 13.74 1.37 -6.66
N HIS A 440 14.07 0.43 -7.56
CA HIS A 440 15.38 0.34 -8.20
C HIS A 440 15.72 1.60 -9.00
N LEU A 441 14.76 2.14 -9.74
CA LEU A 441 14.97 3.36 -10.50
C LEU A 441 15.22 4.58 -9.62
N VAL A 442 14.50 4.71 -8.50
CA VAL A 442 14.75 5.76 -7.50
C VAL A 442 16.15 5.66 -6.92
N ASP A 443 16.61 4.43 -6.63
CA ASP A 443 17.96 4.21 -6.09
C ASP A 443 19.05 4.68 -7.06
N GLY A 444 18.86 4.44 -8.35
CA GLY A 444 19.84 4.81 -9.38
C GLY A 444 19.70 6.20 -9.98
N TYR A 445 18.61 6.94 -9.70
CA TYR A 445 18.34 8.26 -10.27
C TYR A 445 19.09 9.38 -9.52
N HIS A 446 19.84 10.20 -10.24
CA HIS A 446 20.61 11.33 -9.69
C HIS A 446 20.14 12.71 -10.16
N GLY A 447 19.18 12.74 -11.07
CA GLY A 447 18.69 13.96 -11.73
C GLY A 447 18.64 13.82 -13.24
N LYS A 448 18.00 14.76 -13.91
CA LYS A 448 17.85 14.77 -15.39
C LYS A 448 19.21 14.81 -16.07
N GLY A 449 19.41 13.92 -17.03
CA GLY A 449 20.65 13.85 -17.82
C GLY A 449 21.89 13.34 -17.06
N ARG A 450 21.72 12.85 -15.83
CA ARG A 450 22.82 12.25 -15.07
C ARG A 450 22.90 10.75 -15.28
N LYS A 451 24.13 10.19 -15.17
CA LYS A 451 24.37 8.74 -15.31
C LYS A 451 23.64 8.00 -14.17
N PHE A 452 22.98 6.90 -14.51
CA PHE A 452 22.35 6.00 -13.55
C PHE A 452 23.42 5.28 -12.72
N ARG A 453 23.27 5.27 -11.38
CA ARG A 453 24.21 4.62 -10.46
C ARG A 453 23.50 4.30 -9.14
N LEU A 454 23.50 3.03 -8.74
CA LEU A 454 22.91 2.60 -7.46
C LEU A 454 23.68 3.18 -6.26
N VAL A 455 22.95 3.61 -5.23
CA VAL A 455 23.51 4.28 -4.04
C VAL A 455 23.28 3.48 -2.77
N THR A 456 22.08 2.90 -2.58
CA THR A 456 21.69 2.32 -1.28
C THR A 456 22.20 0.90 -1.07
N LYS A 457 22.85 0.29 -2.03
CA LYS A 457 23.27 -1.13 -2.02
C LYS A 457 22.08 -2.10 -1.92
N ARG A 458 20.89 -1.65 -2.31
CA ARG A 458 19.70 -2.51 -2.40
C ARG A 458 19.96 -3.60 -3.44
N ASP A 459 19.63 -4.86 -3.10
CA ASP A 459 19.89 -5.97 -3.99
C ASP A 459 19.05 -5.87 -5.27
N ILE A 460 19.71 -5.87 -6.44
CA ILE A 460 19.04 -5.84 -7.74
C ILE A 460 18.15 -7.06 -7.98
N ALA A 461 18.45 -8.20 -7.31
CA ALA A 461 17.66 -9.42 -7.42
C ALA A 461 16.18 -9.20 -7.08
N LEU A 462 15.87 -8.21 -6.24
CA LEU A 462 14.49 -7.87 -5.86
C LEU A 462 13.63 -7.49 -7.07
N VAL A 463 14.20 -6.92 -8.11
CA VAL A 463 13.49 -6.59 -9.36
C VAL A 463 12.87 -7.84 -9.99
N ASN A 464 13.59 -8.97 -9.97
CA ASN A 464 13.10 -10.24 -10.53
C ASN A 464 12.27 -11.08 -9.55
N LYS A 465 11.97 -10.57 -8.35
CA LYS A 465 11.21 -11.28 -7.33
C LYS A 465 9.90 -11.89 -7.88
N ASN A 466 9.14 -11.11 -8.64
CA ASN A 466 7.85 -11.52 -9.20
C ASN A 466 7.75 -11.26 -10.72
N CYS A 467 8.87 -11.04 -11.41
CA CYS A 467 8.90 -10.78 -12.85
C CYS A 467 10.22 -11.24 -13.48
N ASN A 468 10.46 -10.85 -14.74
CA ASN A 468 11.67 -11.16 -15.50
C ASN A 468 12.20 -9.89 -16.17
N PHE A 469 12.58 -8.89 -15.38
CA PHE A 469 12.94 -7.58 -15.92
C PHE A 469 14.45 -7.31 -15.93
N LEU A 470 15.24 -7.97 -15.06
CA LEU A 470 16.69 -7.89 -15.12
C LEU A 470 17.23 -8.53 -16.38
N LYS A 471 18.33 -7.99 -16.90
CA LYS A 471 19.07 -8.58 -17.99
C LYS A 471 19.68 -9.93 -17.56
N PRO A 472 19.78 -10.92 -18.49
CA PRO A 472 20.25 -12.27 -18.18
C PRO A 472 21.68 -12.34 -17.63
N GLU A 473 22.56 -11.40 -18.00
CA GLU A 473 23.96 -11.34 -17.60
C GLU A 473 24.15 -11.24 -16.07
N TYR A 474 23.14 -10.76 -15.35
CA TYR A 474 23.18 -10.69 -13.87
C TYR A 474 22.85 -12.01 -13.18
N GLY A 475 22.49 -13.05 -13.91
CA GLY A 475 22.31 -14.41 -13.40
C GLY A 475 21.15 -14.58 -12.41
N VAL A 476 20.25 -13.61 -12.28
CA VAL A 476 19.10 -13.67 -11.36
C VAL A 476 17.92 -14.38 -12.01
N PRO A 477 17.43 -15.49 -11.46
CA PRO A 477 16.29 -16.20 -12.03
C PRO A 477 15.02 -15.32 -12.06
N PRO A 478 14.17 -15.45 -13.08
CA PRO A 478 12.87 -14.78 -13.09
C PRO A 478 11.91 -15.38 -12.05
N ASN A 479 11.04 -14.55 -11.46
CA ASN A 479 10.01 -14.97 -10.51
C ASN A 479 10.55 -15.88 -9.39
N TRP A 480 11.71 -15.50 -8.83
CA TRP A 480 12.46 -16.37 -7.91
C TRP A 480 11.82 -16.51 -6.54
N ARG A 481 10.84 -15.65 -6.19
CA ARG A 481 10.20 -15.72 -4.89
C ARG A 481 9.46 -17.04 -4.70
N GLN A 482 9.70 -17.67 -3.57
CA GLN A 482 8.97 -18.82 -3.10
C GLN A 482 8.08 -18.39 -1.93
N ASP A 483 6.78 -18.69 -2.02
CA ASP A 483 5.88 -18.50 -0.89
C ASP A 483 6.00 -19.69 0.08
N GLU A 484 6.02 -19.38 1.36
CA GLU A 484 5.98 -20.38 2.42
C GLU A 484 4.69 -21.23 2.28
N ASN A 485 4.84 -22.55 2.37
CA ASN A 485 3.75 -23.52 2.19
C ASN A 485 3.12 -23.57 0.79
N LYS A 486 3.80 -23.07 -0.22
CA LYS A 486 3.39 -23.25 -1.61
C LYS A 486 3.64 -24.70 -2.06
N GLY A 487 2.60 -25.33 -2.58
CA GLY A 487 2.62 -26.71 -3.04
C GLY A 487 1.95 -27.68 -2.06
N MET A 488 2.09 -28.97 -2.33
CA MET A 488 1.47 -30.04 -1.55
C MET A 488 2.50 -30.80 -0.74
N VAL A 489 2.14 -31.21 0.46
CA VAL A 489 2.92 -32.06 1.34
C VAL A 489 2.23 -33.41 1.50
N ARG A 490 3.01 -34.46 1.75
CA ARG A 490 2.47 -35.79 2.00
C ARG A 490 2.12 -35.95 3.48
N ASN A 491 0.85 -36.22 3.80
CA ASN A 491 0.40 -36.44 5.17
C ASN A 491 0.77 -37.84 5.68
N SER A 492 0.47 -38.14 6.96
CA SER A 492 0.70 -39.44 7.61
C SER A 492 0.03 -40.61 6.89
N ASP A 493 -1.08 -40.36 6.22
CA ASP A 493 -1.85 -41.39 5.49
C ASP A 493 -1.30 -41.61 4.07
N GLY A 494 -0.19 -40.96 3.72
CA GLY A 494 0.44 -41.02 2.41
C GLY A 494 -0.25 -40.24 1.31
N ARG A 495 -1.22 -39.37 1.64
CA ARG A 495 -1.93 -38.52 0.68
C ARG A 495 -1.24 -37.17 0.54
N TRP A 496 -1.30 -36.62 -0.66
CA TRP A 496 -0.86 -35.25 -0.92
C TRP A 496 -1.95 -34.28 -0.50
N VAL A 497 -1.64 -33.35 0.40
CA VAL A 497 -2.54 -32.32 0.93
C VAL A 497 -1.88 -30.96 0.87
N VAL A 498 -2.68 -29.90 0.72
CA VAL A 498 -2.20 -28.53 0.89
C VAL A 498 -1.95 -28.30 2.39
N PRO A 499 -0.77 -27.81 2.79
CA PRO A 499 -0.45 -27.54 4.20
C PRO A 499 -1.47 -26.58 4.81
N GLU A 500 -1.90 -26.85 6.03
CA GLU A 500 -2.74 -25.90 6.76
C GLU A 500 -1.88 -24.75 7.28
N ARG A 501 -2.32 -23.55 6.97
CA ARG A 501 -1.77 -22.32 7.52
C ARG A 501 -2.47 -22.00 8.84
N ARG A 502 -1.72 -21.42 9.79
CA ARG A 502 -2.31 -20.89 11.03
C ARG A 502 -3.38 -19.85 10.69
N ILE A 503 -4.53 -19.94 11.33
CA ILE A 503 -5.57 -18.92 11.24
C ILE A 503 -5.00 -17.63 11.85
N ILE A 504 -5.11 -16.54 11.10
CA ILE A 504 -4.64 -15.24 11.54
C ILE A 504 -5.83 -14.51 12.14
N ASP A 505 -5.87 -14.43 13.45
CA ASP A 505 -6.81 -13.59 14.18
C ASP A 505 -6.31 -12.13 14.14
N GLY A 506 -6.09 -11.63 12.92
CA GLY A 506 -5.38 -10.38 12.67
C GLY A 506 -6.16 -9.11 12.89
N HIS A 507 -7.34 -9.18 13.53
CA HIS A 507 -8.07 -7.99 13.90
C HIS A 507 -8.11 -7.82 15.40
N PRO A 508 -7.81 -6.61 15.89
CA PRO A 508 -8.37 -6.25 17.19
C PRO A 508 -9.89 -6.43 17.05
N PRO A 509 -10.53 -7.23 17.94
CA PRO A 509 -11.95 -7.53 17.85
C PRO A 509 -12.84 -6.29 17.97
N ASP A 510 -12.28 -5.10 18.05
CA ASP A 510 -12.92 -3.94 18.61
C ASP A 510 -12.85 -2.68 17.75
N THR A 511 -13.11 -2.84 16.43
CA THR A 511 -13.31 -1.68 15.54
C THR A 511 -14.48 -0.80 16.06
N ALA A 512 -15.55 -1.42 16.56
CA ALA A 512 -16.69 -0.71 17.13
C ALA A 512 -16.30 0.10 18.38
N HIS A 513 -15.48 -0.47 19.27
CA HIS A 513 -15.01 0.23 20.46
C HIS A 513 -14.12 1.42 20.13
N HIS A 514 -13.17 1.26 19.22
CA HIS A 514 -12.29 2.35 18.78
C HIS A 514 -13.06 3.46 18.08
N LEU A 515 -14.05 3.11 17.26
CA LEU A 515 -14.91 4.09 16.59
C LEU A 515 -15.74 4.84 17.64
N GLN A 516 -16.31 4.14 18.62
CA GLN A 516 -17.11 4.73 19.67
C GLN A 516 -16.28 5.62 20.61
N GLN A 517 -15.05 5.24 20.93
CA GLN A 517 -14.13 6.10 21.68
C GLN A 517 -13.79 7.37 20.89
N ALA A 518 -13.50 7.25 19.59
CA ALA A 518 -13.21 8.41 18.75
C ALA A 518 -14.41 9.38 18.69
N LEU A 519 -15.63 8.87 18.60
CA LEU A 519 -16.86 9.65 18.61
C LEU A 519 -17.14 10.30 19.97
N ASN A 520 -16.93 9.58 21.09
CA ASN A 520 -17.15 10.09 22.44
C ASN A 520 -16.15 11.20 22.80
N VAL A 521 -14.88 11.07 22.39
CA VAL A 521 -13.87 12.12 22.58
C VAL A 521 -14.26 13.40 21.83
N ALA A 522 -14.84 13.27 20.62
CA ALA A 522 -15.30 14.42 19.85
C ALA A 522 -16.52 15.12 20.50
N THR A 523 -17.34 14.41 21.28
CA THR A 523 -18.50 14.96 21.98
C THR A 523 -18.15 15.60 23.32
N ASP A 524 -17.14 15.10 24.04
CA ASP A 524 -16.70 15.65 25.33
C ASP A 524 -15.94 16.97 25.21
N ASP A 525 -15.30 17.25 24.05
CA ASP A 525 -14.54 18.47 23.83
C ASP A 525 -15.42 19.72 23.51
N GLY A 526 -16.73 19.63 23.66
CA GLY A 526 -17.65 20.80 23.58
C GLY A 526 -17.72 21.48 22.22
N MET A 527 -17.22 20.83 21.18
CA MET A 527 -17.43 21.26 19.80
C MET A 527 -18.80 20.76 19.35
N GLY A 528 -19.80 21.64 19.44
CA GLY A 528 -21.19 21.39 19.03
C GLY A 528 -21.40 21.22 17.51
N GLY A 529 -20.51 20.53 16.87
CA GLY A 529 -20.62 19.99 15.54
C GLY A 529 -20.54 18.49 15.63
N GLY A 530 -21.65 17.85 16.04
CA GLY A 530 -21.76 16.40 15.96
C GLY A 530 -21.49 15.99 14.53
N PHE A 531 -20.51 15.10 14.33
CA PHE A 531 -20.42 14.38 13.07
C PHE A 531 -21.76 13.67 12.89
N PRO A 532 -22.48 13.89 11.77
CA PRO A 532 -23.68 13.11 11.53
C PRO A 532 -23.27 11.64 11.52
N LEU A 533 -23.94 10.79 12.29
CA LEU A 533 -23.75 9.34 12.29
C LEU A 533 -23.88 8.73 10.87
N GLU A 534 -24.44 9.50 9.93
CA GLU A 534 -24.56 9.15 8.50
C GLU A 534 -23.31 9.49 7.68
N ALA A 535 -22.30 10.19 8.25
CA ALA A 535 -21.09 10.62 7.53
C ALA A 535 -19.84 9.82 7.90
N ILE A 536 -19.94 8.90 8.85
CA ILE A 536 -18.82 8.02 9.25
C ILE A 536 -19.04 6.60 8.73
#